data_ea5615bdde752564a27308df02976df2
#
_entry.id   ea5615bdde752564a27308df02976df2
#
_cell.length_a   1.000
_cell.length_b   1.000
_cell.length_c   1.000
_cell.angle_alpha   90.00
_cell.angle_beta   90.00
_cell.angle_gamma   90.00
#
_symmetry.space_group_name_H-M   'P 1'
#
loop_
_entity.id
_entity.type
_entity.pdbx_description
1 polymer ?
#
loop_
_entity_poly.entity_id
_entity_poly.type
_entity_poly.pdbx_seq_one_letter_code
_entity_poly.pdbx_strand_id
1 'polypeptide(L)'
;MAGYVPHHRLQRGDIRGVLGKGGGKGTRSVASYDEDTTTMAVEAGRLALKGAPGAAPDRLWFATSAPAYLDKTNATAVHAALRLDSGALAMDAGGAIRSGVGALRSALDSSGTTLVVSADLRSGRPSSAEEASGGDGGSAALVGDGDVIAEYLGGASVTDEFTERWRGPGDRHSRTWEDRFGESVYPDLGRQAWEAALKAASLEADAVSKVAVHSQNARAAGRMAKALGGVEVVDDLSATVGNTATAHAGLLLATMVESAEPGEVLALVSLVDGADVLLFRAADAVSGASVRPVAAQVAAAADLSYGTFLAWRGEIELEPPNRPEPGRASTAVAHRSKDWKFAFEGSRDKASGALHLPPARVAFTNAHQDDMDPAPMADVEATIATFTVDRMAYSPSPPIVFGILDFDGGGRFPCELTDCSEDDVHIGDRVEMTFRVLGTQDGIHNYFWKARLLPKGD
;
A
#
# COMPACT_ATOMS: atom_id res chain seq x y z
N MET A 1 -8.24 -9.25 3.79
CA MET A 1 -6.80 -9.17 3.48
C MET A 1 -6.62 -8.62 2.09
N ALA A 2 -5.65 -7.70 1.87
CA ALA A 2 -5.38 -7.16 0.53
C ALA A 2 -3.92 -6.73 0.40
N GLY A 3 -3.37 -6.87 -0.81
CA GLY A 3 -2.11 -6.27 -1.22
C GLY A 3 -2.34 -5.09 -2.15
N TYR A 4 -1.49 -4.09 -2.08
CA TYR A 4 -1.42 -2.99 -3.04
C TYR A 4 -0.03 -2.92 -3.65
N VAL A 5 0.03 -3.01 -4.97
CA VAL A 5 1.27 -2.88 -5.74
C VAL A 5 1.12 -1.69 -6.69
N PRO A 6 1.97 -0.65 -6.58
CA PRO A 6 1.95 0.51 -7.47
C PRO A 6 1.97 0.15 -8.95
N HIS A 7 1.48 1.04 -9.79
CA HIS A 7 1.33 0.80 -11.22
C HIS A 7 2.68 0.62 -11.95
N HIS A 8 3.71 1.35 -11.56
CA HIS A 8 4.96 1.41 -12.31
C HIS A 8 5.95 0.30 -11.95
N ARG A 9 6.74 -0.12 -12.96
CA ARG A 9 7.84 -1.08 -12.81
C ARG A 9 9.12 -0.53 -13.40
N LEU A 10 10.19 -0.65 -12.63
CA LEU A 10 11.55 -0.42 -13.13
C LEU A 10 12.17 -1.77 -13.51
N GLN A 11 12.64 -1.88 -14.74
CA GLN A 11 13.49 -2.98 -15.16
C GLN A 11 14.84 -2.87 -14.48
N ARG A 12 15.23 -3.85 -13.65
CA ARG A 12 16.50 -3.78 -12.89
C ARG A 12 17.73 -3.72 -13.77
N GLY A 13 17.63 -4.27 -14.99
CA GLY A 13 18.70 -4.20 -16.00
C GLY A 13 19.07 -2.77 -16.41
N ASP A 14 18.09 -1.84 -16.35
CA ASP A 14 18.28 -0.44 -16.78
C ASP A 14 19.22 0.32 -15.85
N ILE A 15 19.29 -0.06 -14.57
CA ILE A 15 20.25 0.51 -13.60
C ILE A 15 21.67 0.33 -14.13
N ARG A 16 22.02 -0.89 -14.57
CA ARG A 16 23.33 -1.17 -15.15
C ARG A 16 23.51 -0.50 -16.51
N GLY A 17 22.45 -0.44 -17.31
CA GLY A 17 22.46 0.22 -18.62
C GLY A 17 22.88 1.69 -18.53
N VAL A 18 22.42 2.39 -17.49
CA VAL A 18 22.71 3.83 -17.26
C VAL A 18 23.98 4.04 -16.45
N LEU A 19 24.18 3.30 -15.35
CA LEU A 19 25.28 3.54 -14.40
C LEU A 19 26.51 2.63 -14.60
N GLY A 20 26.45 1.68 -15.53
CA GLY A 20 27.55 0.71 -15.80
C GLY A 20 27.71 -0.36 -14.71
N LYS A 21 26.97 -0.29 -13.61
CA LYS A 21 27.02 -1.22 -12.46
C LYS A 21 25.68 -1.30 -11.74
N GLY A 22 25.55 -2.25 -10.81
CA GLY A 22 24.31 -2.45 -10.07
C GLY A 22 23.26 -3.21 -10.88
N GLY A 23 22.00 -3.11 -10.46
CA GLY A 23 20.87 -3.75 -11.11
C GLY A 23 20.79 -5.25 -10.89
N GLY A 24 20.11 -5.95 -11.80
CA GLY A 24 19.87 -7.39 -11.71
C GLY A 24 18.88 -7.87 -12.75
N LYS A 25 18.34 -9.07 -12.55
CA LYS A 25 17.25 -9.62 -13.36
C LYS A 25 15.90 -9.26 -12.74
N GLY A 26 14.85 -9.22 -13.56
CA GLY A 26 13.49 -8.92 -13.15
C GLY A 26 13.22 -7.44 -12.96
N THR A 27 12.10 -7.14 -12.30
CA THR A 27 11.59 -5.79 -12.08
C THR A 27 11.50 -5.45 -10.59
N ARG A 28 11.25 -4.19 -10.30
CA ARG A 28 10.79 -3.73 -9.00
C ARG A 28 9.58 -2.82 -9.15
N SER A 29 8.67 -2.86 -8.20
CA SER A 29 7.58 -1.89 -8.13
C SER A 29 8.10 -0.51 -7.73
N VAL A 30 7.47 0.51 -8.30
CA VAL A 30 7.81 1.91 -8.04
C VAL A 30 6.53 2.71 -7.81
N ALA A 31 6.42 3.28 -6.63
CA ALA A 31 5.38 4.27 -6.33
C ALA A 31 5.54 5.49 -7.25
N SER A 32 4.43 5.99 -7.78
CA SER A 32 4.38 7.17 -8.64
C SER A 32 4.88 8.41 -7.90
N TYR A 33 5.15 9.49 -8.63
CA TYR A 33 5.58 10.77 -8.05
C TYR A 33 4.58 11.37 -7.06
N ASP A 34 3.33 10.97 -7.15
CA ASP A 34 2.22 11.41 -6.32
C ASP A 34 1.75 10.36 -5.30
N GLU A 35 2.53 9.29 -5.14
CA GLU A 35 2.32 8.27 -4.09
C GLU A 35 3.36 8.40 -2.98
N ASP A 36 2.90 8.16 -1.76
CA ASP A 36 3.72 7.96 -0.58
C ASP A 36 3.20 6.78 0.25
N THR A 37 3.80 6.53 1.40
CA THR A 37 3.38 5.42 2.27
C THR A 37 1.96 5.58 2.79
N THR A 38 1.49 6.82 2.99
CA THR A 38 0.12 7.12 3.42
C THR A 38 -0.88 6.79 2.31
N THR A 39 -0.62 7.20 1.07
CA THR A 39 -1.52 6.93 -0.06
C THR A 39 -1.60 5.45 -0.38
N MET A 40 -0.47 4.72 -0.37
CA MET A 40 -0.44 3.27 -0.57
C MET A 40 -1.16 2.51 0.55
N ALA A 41 -1.06 2.99 1.80
CA ALA A 41 -1.81 2.44 2.93
C ALA A 41 -3.32 2.64 2.78
N VAL A 42 -3.76 3.80 2.28
CA VAL A 42 -5.18 4.05 1.95
C VAL A 42 -5.67 3.07 0.90
N GLU A 43 -4.93 2.90 -0.21
CA GLU A 43 -5.33 1.99 -1.28
C GLU A 43 -5.41 0.53 -0.80
N ALA A 44 -4.42 0.05 -0.04
CA ALA A 44 -4.47 -1.29 0.55
C ALA A 44 -5.65 -1.45 1.53
N GLY A 45 -5.88 -0.45 2.39
CA GLY A 45 -6.99 -0.42 3.34
C GLY A 45 -8.37 -0.42 2.65
N ARG A 46 -8.53 0.35 1.56
CA ARG A 46 -9.74 0.36 0.74
C ARG A 46 -10.04 -1.01 0.16
N LEU A 47 -9.03 -1.68 -0.42
CA LEU A 47 -9.18 -3.02 -0.97
C LEU A 47 -9.60 -4.03 0.10
N ALA A 48 -8.99 -3.97 1.30
CA ALA A 48 -9.35 -4.85 2.40
C ALA A 48 -10.79 -4.62 2.89
N LEU A 49 -11.24 -3.36 3.02
CA LEU A 49 -12.60 -3.02 3.44
C LEU A 49 -13.64 -3.36 2.36
N LYS A 50 -13.33 -3.20 1.07
CA LYS A 50 -14.19 -3.67 -0.02
C LYS A 50 -14.42 -5.18 0.01
N GLY A 51 -13.41 -5.95 0.42
CA GLY A 51 -13.52 -7.41 0.62
C GLY A 51 -14.32 -7.81 1.86
N ALA A 52 -14.68 -6.86 2.74
CA ALA A 52 -15.45 -7.09 3.97
C ALA A 52 -16.52 -6.00 4.16
N PRO A 53 -17.57 -5.96 3.30
CA PRO A 53 -18.59 -4.92 3.35
C PRO A 53 -19.29 -4.86 4.71
N GLY A 54 -19.39 -3.63 5.24
CA GLY A 54 -20.02 -3.38 6.56
C GLY A 54 -19.08 -3.56 7.76
N ALA A 55 -17.84 -3.95 7.56
CA ALA A 55 -16.85 -3.98 8.63
C ALA A 55 -16.60 -2.57 9.18
N ALA A 56 -16.59 -2.46 10.51
CA ALA A 56 -16.34 -1.21 11.23
C ALA A 56 -15.17 -1.42 12.20
N PRO A 57 -13.94 -1.12 11.78
CA PRO A 57 -12.77 -1.27 12.65
C PRO A 57 -12.82 -0.35 13.87
N ASP A 58 -12.57 -0.90 15.06
CA ASP A 58 -12.39 -0.13 16.30
C ASP A 58 -11.02 0.54 16.35
N ARG A 59 -10.07 0.02 15.56
CA ARG A 59 -8.67 0.46 15.56
C ARG A 59 -8.09 0.40 14.15
N LEU A 60 -7.23 1.37 13.87
CA LEU A 60 -6.37 1.41 12.70
C LEU A 60 -4.91 1.49 13.14
N TRP A 61 -4.10 0.53 12.77
CA TRP A 61 -2.65 0.55 12.95
C TRP A 61 -1.96 0.68 11.61
N PHE A 62 -1.12 1.71 11.49
CA PHE A 62 -0.35 1.98 10.29
C PHE A 62 1.12 1.71 10.53
N ALA A 63 1.67 0.69 9.87
CA ALA A 63 3.07 0.31 9.96
C ALA A 63 3.86 0.80 8.75
N THR A 64 4.93 1.56 9.00
CA THR A 64 5.85 2.03 7.97
C THR A 64 7.23 2.32 8.54
N SER A 65 8.29 2.06 7.75
CA SER A 65 9.65 2.50 8.05
C SER A 65 10.00 3.83 7.38
N ALA A 66 9.09 4.37 6.54
CA ALA A 66 9.28 5.61 5.79
C ALA A 66 8.03 6.53 5.90
N PRO A 67 7.69 6.99 7.11
CA PRO A 67 6.50 7.83 7.33
C PRO A 67 6.64 9.19 6.64
N ALA A 68 5.52 9.76 6.20
CA ALA A 68 5.47 11.11 5.67
C ALA A 68 5.90 12.16 6.71
N TYR A 69 5.57 11.94 7.99
CA TYR A 69 5.91 12.80 9.10
C TYR A 69 6.44 11.99 10.28
N LEU A 70 7.50 12.46 10.96
CA LEU A 70 8.06 11.79 12.14
C LEU A 70 7.32 12.13 13.45
N ASP A 71 6.77 13.33 13.56
CA ASP A 71 6.15 13.85 14.80
C ASP A 71 4.61 13.95 14.74
N LYS A 72 4.03 13.80 13.56
CA LYS A 72 2.58 13.73 13.37
C LYS A 72 2.13 12.28 13.18
N THR A 73 1.04 11.85 13.79
CA THR A 73 0.41 10.55 13.53
C THR A 73 -0.07 10.47 12.07
N ASN A 74 0.58 9.64 11.25
CA ASN A 74 0.25 9.48 9.84
C ASN A 74 -1.05 8.68 9.65
N ALA A 75 -1.32 7.72 10.52
CA ALA A 75 -2.54 6.93 10.53
C ALA A 75 -3.83 7.77 10.53
N THR A 76 -3.80 9.02 11.04
CA THR A 76 -4.98 9.90 11.03
C THR A 76 -5.39 10.33 9.62
N ALA A 77 -4.45 10.44 8.67
CA ALA A 77 -4.77 10.71 7.28
C ALA A 77 -5.40 9.48 6.61
N VAL A 78 -4.87 8.29 6.89
CA VAL A 78 -5.44 7.01 6.44
C VAL A 78 -6.85 6.82 7.00
N HIS A 79 -7.03 7.05 8.32
CA HIS A 79 -8.32 6.99 8.99
C HIS A 79 -9.38 7.89 8.31
N ALA A 80 -9.01 9.14 8.03
CA ALA A 80 -9.89 10.11 7.39
C ALA A 80 -10.23 9.71 5.93
N ALA A 81 -9.24 9.22 5.16
CA ALA A 81 -9.44 8.78 3.78
C ALA A 81 -10.29 7.51 3.67
N LEU A 82 -10.18 6.60 4.63
CA LEU A 82 -11.01 5.41 4.75
C LEU A 82 -12.38 5.66 5.39
N ARG A 83 -12.67 6.91 5.79
CA ARG A 83 -13.93 7.32 6.41
C ARG A 83 -14.30 6.45 7.62
N LEU A 84 -13.31 6.12 8.44
CA LEU A 84 -13.54 5.33 9.65
C LEU A 84 -14.28 6.16 10.71
N ASP A 85 -14.99 5.49 11.62
CA ASP A 85 -15.68 6.16 12.73
C ASP A 85 -14.69 6.97 13.57
N SER A 86 -15.09 8.16 14.00
CA SER A 86 -14.25 9.06 14.80
C SER A 86 -13.82 8.47 16.15
N GLY A 87 -14.53 7.47 16.67
CA GLY A 87 -14.17 6.73 17.87
C GLY A 87 -13.10 5.65 17.64
N ALA A 88 -12.80 5.30 16.39
CA ALA A 88 -11.76 4.33 16.07
C ALA A 88 -10.37 4.91 16.37
N LEU A 89 -9.59 4.20 17.20
CA LEU A 89 -8.22 4.60 17.52
C LEU A 89 -7.31 4.45 16.30
N ALA A 90 -6.65 5.53 15.87
CA ALA A 90 -5.64 5.50 14.84
C ALA A 90 -4.24 5.75 15.41
N MET A 91 -3.28 4.85 15.13
CA MET A 91 -1.90 5.00 15.60
C MET A 91 -0.88 4.48 14.58
N ASP A 92 0.33 5.04 14.64
CA ASP A 92 1.47 4.59 13.86
C ASP A 92 2.25 3.51 14.64
N ALA A 93 2.50 2.38 13.98
CA ALA A 93 3.45 1.36 14.41
C ALA A 93 4.72 1.52 13.55
N GLY A 94 5.51 2.54 13.86
CA GLY A 94 6.56 3.02 12.97
C GLY A 94 7.99 2.66 13.37
N GLY A 95 8.92 3.00 12.48
CA GLY A 95 10.35 3.06 12.70
C GLY A 95 11.14 1.85 12.22
N ALA A 96 10.66 0.62 12.36
CA ALA A 96 11.36 -0.59 11.97
C ALA A 96 10.52 -1.44 10.99
N ILE A 97 11.19 -2.24 10.18
CA ILE A 97 10.51 -3.13 9.22
C ILE A 97 9.68 -4.19 9.95
N ARG A 98 10.16 -4.69 11.08
CA ARG A 98 9.43 -5.64 11.94
C ARG A 98 8.08 -5.11 12.44
N SER A 99 7.88 -3.78 12.44
CA SER A 99 6.61 -3.16 12.85
C SER A 99 5.41 -3.68 12.05
N GLY A 100 5.59 -4.06 10.78
CA GLY A 100 4.51 -4.63 9.97
C GLY A 100 3.96 -5.94 10.53
N VAL A 101 4.84 -6.92 10.74
CA VAL A 101 4.45 -8.21 11.34
C VAL A 101 4.08 -8.06 12.81
N GLY A 102 4.74 -7.15 13.54
CA GLY A 102 4.43 -6.86 14.94
C GLY A 102 3.03 -6.29 15.14
N ALA A 103 2.62 -5.34 14.29
CA ALA A 103 1.27 -4.79 14.29
C ALA A 103 0.22 -5.87 13.96
N LEU A 104 0.47 -6.70 12.94
CA LEU A 104 -0.40 -7.81 12.59
C LEU A 104 -0.54 -8.81 13.75
N ARG A 105 0.58 -9.22 14.35
CA ARG A 105 0.59 -10.13 15.49
C ARG A 105 -0.20 -9.56 16.67
N SER A 106 0.04 -8.29 17.02
CA SER A 106 -0.67 -7.64 18.12
C SER A 106 -2.17 -7.50 17.86
N ALA A 107 -2.60 -7.32 16.61
CA ALA A 107 -4.01 -7.32 16.24
C ALA A 107 -4.63 -8.70 16.41
N LEU A 108 -3.92 -9.76 15.96
CA LEU A 108 -4.37 -11.16 16.07
C LEU A 108 -4.50 -11.63 17.54
N ASP A 109 -3.66 -11.11 18.43
CA ASP A 109 -3.70 -11.43 19.87
C ASP A 109 -4.68 -10.52 20.65
N SER A 110 -5.37 -9.58 20.00
CA SER A 110 -6.29 -8.61 20.62
C SER A 110 -7.75 -8.96 20.34
N SER A 111 -8.67 -8.52 21.21
CA SER A 111 -10.11 -8.55 20.95
C SER A 111 -10.57 -7.34 20.13
N GLY A 112 -11.74 -7.42 19.51
CA GLY A 112 -12.34 -6.37 18.69
C GLY A 112 -11.76 -6.33 17.28
N THR A 113 -12.23 -5.39 16.45
CA THR A 113 -11.87 -5.31 15.04
C THR A 113 -10.76 -4.32 14.80
N THR A 114 -9.65 -4.77 14.23
CA THR A 114 -8.47 -3.94 13.93
C THR A 114 -8.16 -4.00 12.43
N LEU A 115 -8.05 -2.85 11.79
CA LEU A 115 -7.47 -2.71 10.47
C LEU A 115 -5.98 -2.43 10.61
N VAL A 116 -5.14 -3.37 10.20
CA VAL A 116 -3.69 -3.18 10.11
C VAL A 116 -3.36 -2.85 8.68
N VAL A 117 -2.77 -1.69 8.44
CA VAL A 117 -2.24 -1.30 7.13
C VAL A 117 -0.73 -1.13 7.23
N SER A 118 -0.01 -1.56 6.20
CA SER A 118 1.43 -1.40 6.12
C SER A 118 1.80 -0.88 4.74
N ALA A 119 2.74 0.06 4.66
CA ALA A 119 3.23 0.54 3.37
C ALA A 119 4.67 1.05 3.52
N ASP A 120 5.50 0.77 2.51
CA ASP A 120 6.84 1.32 2.46
C ASP A 120 7.25 1.76 1.06
N LEU A 121 8.09 2.77 1.03
CA LEU A 121 8.72 3.33 -0.13
C LEU A 121 10.23 3.10 0.00
N ARG A 122 10.79 2.25 -0.89
CA ARG A 122 12.18 1.79 -0.77
C ARG A 122 13.13 2.62 -1.62
N SER A 123 14.04 3.33 -0.98
CA SER A 123 15.08 4.13 -1.63
C SER A 123 16.46 3.64 -1.22
N GLY A 124 17.10 2.88 -2.12
CA GLY A 124 18.53 2.57 -2.04
C GLY A 124 19.37 3.64 -2.73
N ARG A 125 20.65 3.72 -2.40
CA ARG A 125 21.58 4.58 -3.18
C ARG A 125 21.65 4.09 -4.62
N PRO A 126 21.73 4.98 -5.61
CA PRO A 126 21.87 4.59 -7.00
C PRO A 126 22.96 3.53 -7.22
N SER A 127 22.64 2.48 -7.97
CA SER A 127 23.45 1.28 -8.22
C SER A 127 23.67 0.32 -7.04
N SER A 128 23.05 0.55 -5.88
CA SER A 128 23.17 -0.37 -4.73
C SER A 128 22.32 -1.62 -4.90
N ALA A 129 22.66 -2.66 -4.12
CA ALA A 129 21.83 -3.86 -4.01
C ALA A 129 20.43 -3.52 -3.44
N GLU A 130 20.35 -2.60 -2.50
CA GLU A 130 19.12 -2.10 -1.90
C GLU A 130 18.18 -1.45 -2.92
N GLU A 131 18.71 -0.62 -3.82
CA GLU A 131 17.93 -0.05 -4.91
C GLU A 131 17.36 -1.14 -5.83
N ALA A 132 18.20 -2.12 -6.18
CA ALA A 132 17.79 -3.17 -7.09
C ALA A 132 16.79 -4.16 -6.46
N SER A 133 16.96 -4.54 -5.19
CA SER A 133 16.15 -5.56 -4.52
C SER A 133 14.89 -4.99 -3.85
N GLY A 134 14.88 -3.70 -3.52
CA GLY A 134 13.72 -3.04 -2.93
C GLY A 134 12.56 -2.92 -3.90
N GLY A 135 11.37 -2.74 -3.37
CA GLY A 135 10.13 -2.43 -4.09
C GLY A 135 9.24 -1.56 -3.21
N ASP A 136 8.28 -0.88 -3.81
CA ASP A 136 7.30 -0.09 -3.08
C ASP A 136 5.96 -0.83 -3.06
N GLY A 137 5.20 -0.70 -1.99
CA GLY A 137 3.91 -1.35 -1.91
C GLY A 137 3.23 -1.19 -0.56
N GLY A 138 2.00 -1.68 -0.50
CA GLY A 138 1.18 -1.70 0.68
C GLY A 138 0.50 -3.04 0.91
N SER A 139 0.08 -3.28 2.12
CA SER A 139 -0.77 -4.41 2.49
C SER A 139 -1.76 -4.00 3.58
N ALA A 140 -2.89 -4.68 3.65
CA ALA A 140 -3.89 -4.47 4.69
C ALA A 140 -4.48 -5.79 5.16
N ALA A 141 -4.67 -5.92 6.46
CA ALA A 141 -5.38 -7.01 7.10
C ALA A 141 -6.47 -6.47 8.01
N LEU A 142 -7.70 -6.86 7.77
CA LEU A 142 -8.80 -6.68 8.71
C LEU A 142 -8.84 -7.91 9.61
N VAL A 143 -8.62 -7.69 10.89
CA VAL A 143 -8.54 -8.72 11.93
C VAL A 143 -9.71 -8.54 12.89
N GLY A 144 -10.44 -9.59 13.19
CA GLY A 144 -11.60 -9.58 14.08
C GLY A 144 -12.32 -10.90 14.06
N ASP A 145 -13.40 -10.97 14.84
CA ASP A 145 -14.29 -12.13 14.92
C ASP A 145 -15.33 -12.09 13.80
N GLY A 146 -15.88 -13.24 13.41
CA GLY A 146 -16.97 -13.39 12.42
C GLY A 146 -16.59 -14.29 11.26
N ASP A 147 -17.16 -14.03 10.08
CA ASP A 147 -16.88 -14.78 8.86
C ASP A 147 -15.51 -14.38 8.31
N VAL A 148 -14.47 -15.15 8.66
CA VAL A 148 -13.08 -14.88 8.26
C VAL A 148 -12.70 -15.68 7.01
N ILE A 149 -11.77 -15.15 6.23
CA ILE A 149 -11.17 -15.85 5.08
C ILE A 149 -10.03 -16.79 5.50
N ALA A 150 -9.43 -16.54 6.67
CA ALA A 150 -8.43 -17.40 7.29
C ALA A 150 -8.51 -17.26 8.81
N GLU A 151 -8.47 -18.37 9.51
CA GLU A 151 -8.47 -18.46 10.97
C GLU A 151 -7.04 -18.43 11.49
N TYR A 152 -6.75 -17.56 12.46
CA TYR A 152 -5.44 -17.55 13.14
C TYR A 152 -5.32 -18.70 14.12
N LEU A 153 -4.38 -19.59 13.90
CA LEU A 153 -4.16 -20.78 14.74
C LEU A 153 -3.16 -20.53 15.87
N GLY A 154 -2.33 -19.50 15.74
CA GLY A 154 -1.29 -19.17 16.70
C GLY A 154 0.01 -18.73 16.01
N GLY A 155 0.98 -18.35 16.81
CA GLY A 155 2.28 -17.95 16.31
C GLY A 155 3.30 -17.82 17.44
N ALA A 156 4.55 -17.58 17.06
CA ALA A 156 5.65 -17.35 18.00
C ALA A 156 6.61 -16.29 17.48
N SER A 157 7.28 -15.64 18.41
CA SER A 157 8.33 -14.66 18.13
C SER A 157 9.59 -15.02 18.88
N VAL A 158 10.75 -14.86 18.24
CA VAL A 158 12.07 -14.91 18.85
C VAL A 158 12.75 -13.58 18.59
N THR A 159 13.18 -12.89 19.62
CA THR A 159 13.85 -11.60 19.52
C THR A 159 15.30 -11.74 19.90
N ASP A 160 16.18 -11.19 19.08
CA ASP A 160 17.61 -11.14 19.33
C ASP A 160 18.16 -9.78 18.88
N GLU A 161 19.20 -9.28 19.55
CA GLU A 161 19.79 -7.97 19.25
C GLU A 161 21.07 -8.13 18.43
N PHE A 162 21.01 -7.64 17.19
CA PHE A 162 22.17 -7.47 16.33
C PHE A 162 21.93 -6.40 15.26
N THR A 163 22.96 -5.67 14.90
CA THR A 163 22.87 -4.61 13.90
C THR A 163 23.36 -5.11 12.54
N GLU A 164 22.46 -5.64 11.73
CA GLU A 164 22.74 -5.99 10.32
C GLU A 164 22.44 -4.82 9.39
N ARG A 165 21.33 -4.13 9.66
CA ARG A 165 20.80 -3.06 8.82
C ARG A 165 20.22 -1.95 9.70
N TRP A 166 20.48 -0.71 9.34
CA TRP A 166 19.93 0.45 10.04
C TRP A 166 19.78 1.67 9.14
N ARG A 167 18.97 2.61 9.60
CA ARG A 167 18.86 3.96 9.06
C ARG A 167 18.63 4.93 10.23
N GLY A 168 19.51 5.89 10.38
CA GLY A 168 19.35 6.94 11.39
C GLY A 168 18.24 7.94 11.02
N PRO A 169 17.73 8.70 12.02
CA PRO A 169 16.81 9.81 11.74
C PRO A 169 17.45 10.80 10.76
N GLY A 170 16.73 11.16 9.69
CA GLY A 170 17.21 12.05 8.63
C GLY A 170 18.05 11.40 7.53
N ASP A 171 18.48 10.15 7.70
CA ASP A 171 19.14 9.42 6.61
C ASP A 171 18.12 9.07 5.51
N ARG A 172 18.48 9.32 4.25
CA ARG A 172 17.65 8.94 3.09
C ARG A 172 17.73 7.45 2.79
N HIS A 173 18.90 6.83 3.02
CA HIS A 173 19.21 5.47 2.62
C HIS A 173 19.58 4.61 3.81
N SER A 174 19.10 3.38 3.82
CA SER A 174 19.54 2.38 4.78
C SER A 174 20.99 1.97 4.52
N ARG A 175 21.64 1.50 5.56
CA ARG A 175 22.98 0.93 5.54
C ARG A 175 22.91 -0.52 5.96
N THR A 176 23.78 -1.33 5.43
CA THR A 176 23.96 -2.73 5.82
C THR A 176 25.39 -2.94 6.30
N TRP A 177 25.55 -3.81 7.28
CA TRP A 177 26.83 -4.19 7.83
C TRP A 177 26.88 -5.70 8.00
N GLU A 178 27.91 -6.34 7.44
CA GLU A 178 28.15 -7.78 7.57
C GLU A 178 26.96 -8.68 7.18
N ASP A 179 26.42 -8.56 5.96
CA ASP A 179 25.31 -9.38 5.42
C ASP A 179 25.43 -10.88 5.71
N ARG A 180 26.67 -11.41 5.78
CA ARG A 180 26.92 -12.81 6.07
C ARG A 180 26.60 -13.20 7.51
N PHE A 181 26.62 -12.25 8.43
CA PHE A 181 26.24 -12.50 9.82
C PHE A 181 24.73 -12.82 9.88
N GLY A 182 23.88 -11.98 9.32
CA GLY A 182 22.45 -12.22 9.25
C GLY A 182 22.08 -13.52 8.52
N GLU A 183 22.83 -13.85 7.44
CA GLU A 183 22.66 -15.13 6.72
C GLU A 183 22.84 -16.35 7.62
N SER A 184 23.64 -16.27 8.70
CA SER A 184 23.87 -17.36 9.64
C SER A 184 22.91 -17.35 10.83
N VAL A 185 22.53 -16.18 11.33
CA VAL A 185 21.74 -16.04 12.56
C VAL A 185 20.24 -16.21 12.30
N TYR A 186 19.68 -15.57 11.27
CA TYR A 186 18.25 -15.61 11.00
C TYR A 186 17.65 -17.01 10.83
N PRO A 187 18.29 -17.99 10.13
CA PRO A 187 17.72 -19.32 10.01
C PRO A 187 17.57 -20.05 11.35
N ASP A 188 18.49 -19.82 12.30
CA ASP A 188 18.41 -20.43 13.63
C ASP A 188 17.28 -19.81 14.46
N LEU A 189 17.12 -18.48 14.42
CA LEU A 189 15.99 -17.79 15.06
C LEU A 189 14.65 -18.21 14.42
N GLY A 190 14.63 -18.31 13.08
CA GLY A 190 13.45 -18.77 12.34
C GLY A 190 13.03 -20.19 12.70
N ARG A 191 13.98 -21.11 12.85
CA ARG A 191 13.70 -22.48 13.28
C ARG A 191 13.13 -22.53 14.71
N GLN A 192 13.70 -21.76 15.64
CA GLN A 192 13.18 -21.65 17.00
C GLN A 192 11.74 -21.12 17.02
N ALA A 193 11.47 -20.05 16.25
CA ALA A 193 10.13 -19.49 16.13
C ALA A 193 9.16 -20.47 15.46
N TRP A 194 9.60 -21.22 14.45
CA TRP A 194 8.82 -22.23 13.75
C TRP A 194 8.38 -23.36 14.70
N GLU A 195 9.32 -23.96 15.42
CA GLU A 195 9.05 -25.02 16.39
C GLU A 195 8.09 -24.54 17.50
N ALA A 196 8.30 -23.32 17.99
CA ALA A 196 7.45 -22.71 19.02
C ALA A 196 6.03 -22.43 18.51
N ALA A 197 5.88 -21.95 17.28
CA ALA A 197 4.58 -21.67 16.65
C ALA A 197 3.77 -22.95 16.41
N LEU A 198 4.40 -23.99 15.86
CA LEU A 198 3.76 -25.30 15.67
C LEU A 198 3.29 -25.88 17.00
N LYS A 199 4.13 -25.81 18.02
CA LYS A 199 3.76 -26.26 19.37
C LYS A 199 2.57 -25.47 19.94
N ALA A 200 2.57 -24.14 19.78
CA ALA A 200 1.47 -23.28 20.25
C ALA A 200 0.15 -23.60 19.54
N ALA A 201 0.21 -23.91 18.25
CA ALA A 201 -0.95 -24.28 17.43
C ALA A 201 -1.33 -25.78 17.54
N SER A 202 -0.56 -26.60 18.29
CA SER A 202 -0.73 -28.06 18.37
C SER A 202 -0.70 -28.72 16.98
N LEU A 203 0.21 -28.29 16.11
CA LEU A 203 0.41 -28.80 14.75
C LEU A 203 1.76 -29.47 14.60
N GLU A 204 1.82 -30.47 13.70
CA GLU A 204 3.07 -31.01 13.19
C GLU A 204 3.48 -30.27 11.89
N ALA A 205 4.75 -30.33 11.54
CA ALA A 205 5.27 -29.58 10.38
C ALA A 205 4.65 -30.01 9.05
N ASP A 206 4.28 -31.26 8.90
CA ASP A 206 3.64 -31.84 7.71
C ASP A 206 2.18 -31.42 7.54
N ALA A 207 1.56 -30.84 8.57
CA ALA A 207 0.24 -30.24 8.49
C ALA A 207 0.24 -28.88 7.76
N VAL A 208 1.43 -28.23 7.62
CA VAL A 208 1.53 -26.94 6.92
C VAL A 208 1.59 -27.18 5.42
N SER A 209 0.63 -26.60 4.70
CA SER A 209 0.51 -26.74 3.23
C SER A 209 1.44 -25.78 2.49
N LYS A 210 1.42 -24.51 2.87
CA LYS A 210 2.18 -23.43 2.20
C LYS A 210 2.90 -22.54 3.19
N VAL A 211 4.09 -22.06 2.81
CA VAL A 211 4.87 -21.11 3.61
C VAL A 211 5.37 -19.94 2.76
N ALA A 212 5.18 -18.73 3.28
CA ALA A 212 5.83 -17.53 2.81
C ALA A 212 7.00 -17.16 3.74
N VAL A 213 8.18 -16.87 3.17
CA VAL A 213 9.36 -16.47 3.96
C VAL A 213 9.78 -15.06 3.59
N HIS A 214 9.61 -14.12 4.52
CA HIS A 214 10.03 -12.74 4.41
C HIS A 214 11.37 -12.50 5.09
N SER A 215 12.30 -11.82 4.44
CA SER A 215 13.51 -11.24 5.04
C SER A 215 14.07 -10.13 4.16
N GLN A 216 14.77 -9.17 4.76
CA GLN A 216 15.61 -8.22 4.02
C GLN A 216 16.89 -8.88 3.50
N ASN A 217 17.30 -10.00 4.13
CA ASN A 217 18.42 -10.83 3.71
C ASN A 217 17.91 -12.02 2.89
N ALA A 218 17.97 -11.89 1.56
CA ALA A 218 17.48 -12.93 0.64
C ALA A 218 18.19 -14.29 0.82
N ARG A 219 19.45 -14.31 1.27
CA ARG A 219 20.17 -15.55 1.54
C ARG A 219 19.65 -16.23 2.78
N ALA A 220 19.35 -15.46 3.83
CA ALA A 220 18.73 -16.00 5.05
C ALA A 220 17.33 -16.57 4.74
N ALA A 221 16.51 -15.86 3.96
CA ALA A 221 15.20 -16.35 3.50
C ALA A 221 15.35 -17.67 2.74
N GLY A 222 16.26 -17.74 1.77
CA GLY A 222 16.51 -18.96 0.99
C GLY A 222 17.04 -20.14 1.82
N ARG A 223 17.84 -19.90 2.87
CA ARG A 223 18.27 -20.94 3.81
C ARG A 223 17.11 -21.44 4.67
N MET A 224 16.30 -20.52 5.19
CA MET A 224 15.12 -20.87 6.00
C MET A 224 14.13 -21.69 5.14
N ALA A 225 13.80 -21.23 3.93
CA ALA A 225 12.91 -21.95 3.02
C ALA A 225 13.39 -23.39 2.73
N LYS A 226 14.69 -23.59 2.56
CA LYS A 226 15.29 -24.94 2.39
C LYS A 226 15.20 -25.78 3.66
N ALA A 227 15.33 -25.16 4.84
CA ALA A 227 15.26 -25.87 6.12
C ALA A 227 13.84 -26.36 6.45
N LEU A 228 12.82 -25.72 5.87
CA LEU A 228 11.40 -26.09 5.98
C LEU A 228 10.97 -27.20 5.00
N GLY A 229 11.90 -27.99 4.51
CA GLY A 229 11.71 -29.01 3.47
C GLY A 229 10.42 -29.82 3.61
N GLY A 230 9.74 -30.05 2.47
CA GLY A 230 8.44 -30.76 2.41
C GLY A 230 7.21 -29.84 2.39
N VAL A 231 7.36 -28.55 2.74
CA VAL A 231 6.30 -27.53 2.65
C VAL A 231 6.44 -26.77 1.33
N GLU A 232 5.34 -26.46 0.67
CA GLU A 232 5.33 -25.60 -0.52
C GLU A 232 5.76 -24.18 -0.14
N VAL A 233 6.87 -23.70 -0.70
CA VAL A 233 7.34 -22.33 -0.52
C VAL A 233 6.74 -21.46 -1.62
N VAL A 234 5.92 -20.48 -1.26
CA VAL A 234 5.30 -19.57 -2.23
C VAL A 234 6.31 -18.57 -2.79
N ASP A 235 5.99 -17.99 -3.96
CA ASP A 235 6.81 -16.94 -4.58
C ASP A 235 6.96 -15.75 -3.61
N ASP A 236 8.20 -15.32 -3.41
CA ASP A 236 8.56 -14.20 -2.54
C ASP A 236 8.42 -12.83 -3.23
N LEU A 237 7.86 -12.78 -4.43
CA LEU A 237 7.68 -11.58 -5.27
C LEU A 237 8.98 -10.82 -5.57
N SER A 238 10.14 -11.38 -5.22
CA SER A 238 11.42 -10.69 -5.37
C SER A 238 11.80 -10.40 -6.82
N ALA A 239 11.30 -11.18 -7.78
CA ALA A 239 11.58 -11.03 -9.20
C ALA A 239 10.68 -10.00 -9.91
N THR A 240 9.51 -9.68 -9.36
CA THR A 240 8.48 -8.86 -10.01
C THR A 240 8.19 -7.56 -9.28
N VAL A 241 8.07 -7.61 -7.95
CA VAL A 241 7.75 -6.47 -7.07
C VAL A 241 8.99 -5.96 -6.36
N GLY A 242 9.84 -6.85 -5.88
CA GLY A 242 10.92 -6.54 -4.94
C GLY A 242 10.43 -6.54 -3.49
N ASN A 243 11.34 -6.33 -2.56
CA ASN A 243 11.03 -6.34 -1.13
C ASN A 243 10.42 -5.01 -0.67
N THR A 244 9.18 -5.03 -0.22
CA THR A 244 8.40 -3.86 0.20
C THR A 244 8.48 -3.59 1.72
N ALA A 245 9.52 -4.07 2.37
CA ALA A 245 9.83 -3.84 3.80
C ALA A 245 8.66 -4.13 4.74
N THR A 246 8.12 -3.15 5.49
CA THR A 246 7.02 -3.36 6.45
C THR A 246 5.77 -3.98 5.83
N ALA A 247 5.50 -3.66 4.56
CA ALA A 247 4.35 -4.19 3.83
C ALA A 247 4.58 -5.61 3.31
N HIS A 248 5.84 -6.06 3.20
CA HIS A 248 6.15 -7.27 2.45
C HIS A 248 5.57 -8.55 3.07
N ALA A 249 5.66 -8.69 4.38
CA ALA A 249 5.08 -9.83 5.10
C ALA A 249 3.56 -9.94 4.85
N GLY A 250 2.85 -8.82 4.94
CA GLY A 250 1.41 -8.76 4.65
C GLY A 250 1.10 -8.96 3.17
N LEU A 251 1.94 -8.49 2.25
CA LEU A 251 1.78 -8.69 0.82
C LEU A 251 1.92 -10.18 0.44
N LEU A 252 2.93 -10.86 1.01
CA LEU A 252 3.11 -12.31 0.83
C LEU A 252 1.95 -13.10 1.42
N LEU A 253 1.46 -12.70 2.61
CA LEU A 253 0.28 -13.34 3.21
C LEU A 253 -0.96 -13.15 2.33
N ALA A 254 -1.17 -11.95 1.76
CA ALA A 254 -2.26 -11.70 0.82
C ALA A 254 -2.19 -12.62 -0.40
N THR A 255 -1.02 -12.72 -1.04
CA THR A 255 -0.79 -13.60 -2.19
C THR A 255 -1.02 -15.08 -1.85
N MET A 256 -0.58 -15.49 -0.65
CA MET A 256 -0.76 -16.87 -0.18
C MET A 256 -2.24 -17.19 0.06
N VAL A 257 -2.98 -16.28 0.68
CA VAL A 257 -4.44 -16.39 0.90
C VAL A 257 -5.20 -16.41 -0.44
N GLU A 258 -4.80 -15.57 -1.41
CA GLU A 258 -5.39 -15.52 -2.76
C GLU A 258 -5.29 -16.86 -3.52
N SER A 259 -4.29 -17.67 -3.21
CA SER A 259 -4.02 -18.97 -3.85
C SER A 259 -4.34 -20.18 -2.96
N ALA A 260 -4.92 -19.95 -1.79
CA ALA A 260 -5.22 -21.01 -0.83
C ALA A 260 -6.53 -21.72 -1.14
N GLU A 261 -6.57 -23.01 -0.87
CA GLU A 261 -7.77 -23.82 -0.87
C GLU A 261 -8.33 -23.93 0.56
N PRO A 262 -9.66 -24.08 0.72
CA PRO A 262 -10.27 -24.26 2.04
C PRO A 262 -9.61 -25.40 2.84
N GLY A 263 -9.30 -25.14 4.11
CA GLY A 263 -8.68 -26.09 5.02
C GLY A 263 -7.16 -26.14 4.97
N GLU A 264 -6.50 -25.55 3.99
CA GLU A 264 -5.03 -25.47 3.95
C GLU A 264 -4.48 -24.69 5.15
N VAL A 265 -3.39 -25.18 5.70
CA VAL A 265 -2.64 -24.50 6.76
C VAL A 265 -1.52 -23.68 6.11
N LEU A 266 -1.54 -22.39 6.38
CA LEU A 266 -0.67 -21.38 5.80
C LEU A 266 0.28 -20.85 6.87
N ALA A 267 1.57 -20.72 6.56
CA ALA A 267 2.55 -20.17 7.46
C ALA A 267 3.23 -18.93 6.89
N LEU A 268 3.30 -17.85 7.68
CA LEU A 268 4.12 -16.69 7.40
C LEU A 268 5.33 -16.71 8.32
N VAL A 269 6.53 -16.73 7.76
CA VAL A 269 7.80 -16.62 8.47
C VAL A 269 8.43 -15.27 8.13
N SER A 270 8.70 -14.43 9.11
CA SER A 270 9.38 -13.14 8.94
C SER A 270 10.69 -13.12 9.71
N LEU A 271 11.80 -12.90 9.01
CA LEU A 271 13.16 -12.86 9.53
C LEU A 271 13.67 -11.42 9.45
N VAL A 272 13.32 -10.61 10.46
CA VAL A 272 13.64 -9.18 10.55
C VAL A 272 13.84 -8.82 12.03
N ASP A 273 15.05 -8.43 12.42
CA ASP A 273 15.40 -8.08 13.82
C ASP A 273 14.91 -9.14 14.82
N GLY A 274 15.10 -10.41 14.46
CA GLY A 274 14.53 -11.59 15.09
C GLY A 274 13.78 -12.47 14.11
N ALA A 275 12.85 -13.28 14.60
CA ALA A 275 11.99 -14.13 13.79
C ALA A 275 10.57 -14.14 14.33
N ASP A 276 9.58 -14.06 13.43
CA ASP A 276 8.16 -14.17 13.74
C ASP A 276 7.55 -15.25 12.83
N VAL A 277 6.71 -16.13 13.40
CA VAL A 277 5.94 -17.12 12.66
C VAL A 277 4.49 -17.01 13.03
N LEU A 278 3.63 -16.88 12.02
CA LEU A 278 2.18 -16.83 12.17
C LEU A 278 1.56 -17.97 11.37
N LEU A 279 0.63 -18.69 11.98
CA LEU A 279 -0.05 -19.84 11.38
C LEU A 279 -1.55 -19.54 11.20
N PHE A 280 -2.07 -19.88 10.03
CA PHE A 280 -3.47 -19.65 9.67
C PHE A 280 -4.05 -20.91 9.04
N ARG A 281 -5.38 -21.08 9.14
CA ARG A 281 -6.14 -22.04 8.34
C ARG A 281 -7.06 -21.31 7.39
N ALA A 282 -6.97 -21.60 6.11
CA ALA A 282 -7.86 -21.07 5.11
C ALA A 282 -9.29 -21.53 5.38
N ALA A 283 -10.24 -20.60 5.46
CA ALA A 283 -11.65 -20.87 5.65
C ALA A 283 -12.36 -21.13 4.31
N ASP A 284 -13.61 -21.58 4.34
CA ASP A 284 -14.40 -21.79 3.12
C ASP A 284 -14.60 -20.51 2.28
N ALA A 285 -14.59 -19.35 2.93
CA ALA A 285 -14.74 -18.04 2.30
C ALA A 285 -13.44 -17.52 1.62
N VAL A 286 -12.34 -18.28 1.64
CA VAL A 286 -11.06 -17.84 1.06
C VAL A 286 -11.13 -17.67 -0.46
N SER A 287 -11.91 -18.52 -1.14
CA SER A 287 -12.04 -18.49 -2.59
C SER A 287 -12.75 -17.23 -3.07
N GLY A 288 -12.07 -16.42 -3.90
CA GLY A 288 -12.61 -15.19 -4.47
C GLY A 288 -12.68 -14.00 -3.49
N ALA A 289 -12.07 -14.09 -2.31
CA ALA A 289 -12.09 -13.03 -1.31
C ALA A 289 -11.32 -11.77 -1.71
N SER A 290 -10.38 -11.85 -2.67
CA SER A 290 -9.60 -10.70 -3.11
C SER A 290 -10.35 -9.89 -4.18
N VAL A 291 -10.59 -8.62 -3.89
CA VAL A 291 -11.24 -7.67 -4.82
C VAL A 291 -10.31 -7.33 -6.01
N ARG A 292 -9.00 -7.27 -5.74
CA ARG A 292 -7.96 -7.01 -6.75
C ARG A 292 -6.72 -7.83 -6.41
N PRO A 293 -6.58 -9.04 -6.96
CA PRO A 293 -5.45 -9.92 -6.67
C PRO A 293 -4.10 -9.26 -6.96
N VAL A 294 -3.10 -9.59 -6.14
CA VAL A 294 -1.72 -9.08 -6.31
C VAL A 294 -1.17 -9.45 -7.69
N ALA A 295 -1.43 -10.67 -8.16
CA ALA A 295 -0.98 -11.11 -9.48
C ALA A 295 -1.57 -10.25 -10.61
N ALA A 296 -2.83 -9.82 -10.52
CA ALA A 296 -3.46 -8.94 -11.50
C ALA A 296 -2.81 -7.54 -11.50
N GLN A 297 -2.47 -7.00 -10.31
CA GLN A 297 -1.76 -5.72 -10.19
C GLN A 297 -0.34 -5.80 -10.76
N VAL A 298 0.33 -6.94 -10.59
CA VAL A 298 1.66 -7.17 -11.19
C VAL A 298 1.57 -7.24 -12.72
N ALA A 299 0.55 -7.89 -13.26
CA ALA A 299 0.34 -8.04 -14.71
C ALA A 299 -0.05 -6.73 -15.40
N ALA A 300 -0.78 -5.84 -14.72
CA ALA A 300 -1.25 -4.55 -15.25
C ALA A 300 -0.20 -3.42 -15.18
N ALA A 301 1.05 -3.74 -14.92
CA ALA A 301 2.11 -2.75 -14.68
C ALA A 301 2.58 -2.05 -15.97
N ALA A 302 2.97 -0.77 -15.84
CA ALA A 302 3.65 0.00 -16.87
C ALA A 302 5.15 0.15 -16.58
N ASP A 303 5.96 0.10 -17.62
CA ASP A 303 7.41 0.31 -17.50
C ASP A 303 7.74 1.77 -17.18
N LEU A 304 8.73 1.96 -16.31
CA LEU A 304 9.24 3.26 -15.91
C LEU A 304 10.73 3.34 -16.24
N SER A 305 11.16 4.44 -16.89
CA SER A 305 12.58 4.65 -17.16
C SER A 305 13.38 4.86 -15.89
N TYR A 306 14.64 4.42 -15.86
CA TYR A 306 15.49 4.64 -14.70
C TYR A 306 15.76 6.12 -14.43
N GLY A 307 15.80 6.96 -15.46
CA GLY A 307 15.94 8.42 -15.30
C GLY A 307 14.73 9.03 -14.56
N THR A 308 13.50 8.63 -14.95
CA THR A 308 12.27 9.05 -14.29
C THR A 308 12.23 8.56 -12.83
N PHE A 309 12.63 7.30 -12.59
CA PHE A 309 12.75 6.77 -11.23
C PHE A 309 13.69 7.62 -10.35
N LEU A 310 14.89 7.97 -10.86
CA LEU A 310 15.84 8.80 -10.11
C LEU A 310 15.28 10.20 -9.82
N ALA A 311 14.57 10.79 -10.78
CA ALA A 311 13.91 12.09 -10.59
C ALA A 311 12.79 12.02 -9.54
N TRP A 312 11.91 11.05 -9.62
CA TRP A 312 10.80 10.88 -8.66
C TRP A 312 11.31 10.57 -7.25
N ARG A 313 12.47 9.94 -7.13
CA ARG A 313 13.14 9.69 -5.84
C ARG A 313 13.98 10.87 -5.36
N GLY A 314 14.09 11.95 -6.17
CA GLY A 314 14.93 13.09 -5.86
C GLY A 314 16.42 12.75 -5.77
N GLU A 315 16.87 11.70 -6.47
CA GLU A 315 18.29 11.35 -6.60
C GLU A 315 18.98 12.22 -7.66
N ILE A 316 18.21 12.74 -8.58
CA ILE A 316 18.62 13.81 -9.51
C ILE A 316 17.66 14.97 -9.41
N GLU A 317 18.18 16.16 -9.46
CA GLU A 317 17.42 17.40 -9.50
C GLU A 317 17.16 17.81 -10.95
N LEU A 318 15.89 18.00 -11.30
CA LEU A 318 15.48 18.50 -12.60
C LEU A 318 15.13 19.98 -12.50
N GLU A 319 15.31 20.72 -13.58
CA GLU A 319 14.83 22.09 -13.66
C GLU A 319 13.32 22.14 -13.47
N PRO A 320 12.80 22.90 -12.50
CA PRO A 320 11.37 22.95 -12.26
C PRO A 320 10.63 23.62 -13.42
N PRO A 321 9.36 23.31 -13.65
CA PRO A 321 8.55 24.00 -14.65
C PRO A 321 8.54 25.50 -14.44
N ASN A 322 8.56 26.29 -15.53
CA ASN A 322 8.59 27.74 -15.49
C ASN A 322 7.20 28.34 -15.13
N ARG A 323 6.60 27.85 -14.04
CA ARG A 323 5.35 28.32 -13.45
C ARG A 323 5.50 28.48 -11.95
N PRO A 324 4.73 29.38 -11.32
CA PRO A 324 4.74 29.50 -9.86
C PRO A 324 4.34 28.18 -9.20
N GLU A 325 5.04 27.80 -8.14
CA GLU A 325 4.67 26.70 -7.29
C GLU A 325 3.29 26.95 -6.67
N PRO A 326 2.41 25.93 -6.57
CA PRO A 326 1.13 26.06 -5.89
C PRO A 326 1.30 26.50 -4.43
N GLY A 327 0.39 27.36 -3.97
CA GLY A 327 0.43 27.82 -2.58
C GLY A 327 0.19 26.70 -1.57
N ARG A 328 0.81 26.83 -0.39
CA ARG A 328 0.63 25.87 0.73
C ARG A 328 -0.84 25.79 1.15
N ALA A 329 -1.33 24.56 1.38
CA ALA A 329 -2.67 24.34 1.93
C ALA A 329 -2.81 24.90 3.35
N SER A 330 -3.95 25.52 3.65
CA SER A 330 -4.28 26.00 5.01
C SER A 330 -4.84 24.85 5.85
N THR A 331 -4.26 24.59 7.00
CA THR A 331 -4.73 23.58 7.97
C THR A 331 -6.21 23.82 8.37
N ALA A 332 -6.61 25.08 8.60
CA ALA A 332 -7.98 25.42 8.96
C ALA A 332 -8.98 25.13 7.84
N VAL A 333 -8.60 25.36 6.59
CA VAL A 333 -9.42 25.02 5.41
C VAL A 333 -9.49 23.49 5.25
N ALA A 334 -8.36 22.81 5.33
CA ALA A 334 -8.30 21.36 5.21
C ALA A 334 -9.16 20.67 6.29
N HIS A 335 -9.13 21.17 7.53
CA HIS A 335 -9.93 20.61 8.62
C HIS A 335 -11.44 20.83 8.40
N ARG A 336 -11.88 22.03 7.95
CA ARG A 336 -13.29 22.30 7.68
C ARG A 336 -13.86 21.47 6.52
N SER A 337 -13.03 21.11 5.57
CA SER A 337 -13.41 20.31 4.41
C SER A 337 -12.84 18.89 4.47
N LYS A 338 -12.57 18.34 5.68
CA LYS A 338 -11.86 17.06 5.81
C LYS A 338 -12.59 15.91 5.12
N ASP A 339 -13.92 15.86 5.22
CA ASP A 339 -14.73 14.78 4.66
C ASP A 339 -14.71 14.83 3.12
N TRP A 340 -14.76 16.02 2.53
CA TRP A 340 -14.53 16.20 1.11
C TRP A 340 -13.08 15.88 0.71
N LYS A 341 -12.12 16.45 1.44
CA LYS A 341 -10.71 16.37 1.08
C LYS A 341 -10.13 14.97 1.21
N PHE A 342 -10.43 14.28 2.31
CA PHE A 342 -9.87 12.96 2.60
C PHE A 342 -10.81 11.82 2.22
N ALA A 343 -12.10 11.92 2.54
CA ALA A 343 -13.07 10.86 2.29
C ALA A 343 -13.78 10.95 0.93
N PHE A 344 -13.51 12.00 0.14
CA PHE A 344 -14.20 12.30 -1.12
C PHE A 344 -15.72 12.25 -0.96
N GLU A 345 -16.22 12.92 0.08
CA GLU A 345 -17.63 12.95 0.40
C GLU A 345 -18.30 14.17 -0.20
N GLY A 346 -19.18 13.98 -1.19
CA GLY A 346 -20.07 14.98 -1.72
C GLY A 346 -21.33 15.17 -0.88
N SER A 347 -22.32 15.90 -1.41
CA SER A 347 -23.64 16.02 -0.80
C SER A 347 -24.76 15.73 -1.80
N ARG A 348 -25.81 15.03 -1.34
CA ARG A 348 -26.99 14.69 -2.14
C ARG A 348 -28.21 15.39 -1.58
N ASP A 349 -28.88 16.19 -2.40
CA ASP A 349 -30.14 16.83 -2.06
C ASP A 349 -31.24 15.78 -1.83
N LYS A 350 -31.86 15.79 -0.67
CA LYS A 350 -32.89 14.79 -0.29
C LYS A 350 -34.13 14.86 -1.17
N ALA A 351 -34.51 16.07 -1.63
CA ALA A 351 -35.73 16.27 -2.39
C ALA A 351 -35.58 15.87 -3.86
N SER A 352 -34.47 16.24 -4.51
CA SER A 352 -34.26 16.00 -5.93
C SER A 352 -33.32 14.83 -6.23
N GLY A 353 -32.55 14.37 -5.26
CA GLY A 353 -31.49 13.37 -5.45
C GLY A 353 -30.24 13.93 -6.14
N ALA A 354 -30.18 15.22 -6.43
CA ALA A 354 -29.05 15.86 -7.12
C ALA A 354 -27.77 15.77 -6.27
N LEU A 355 -26.69 15.34 -6.90
CA LEU A 355 -25.38 15.17 -6.28
C LEU A 355 -24.49 16.39 -6.56
N HIS A 356 -23.86 16.90 -5.52
CA HIS A 356 -22.96 18.05 -5.56
C HIS A 356 -21.53 17.64 -5.21
N LEU A 357 -20.59 17.91 -6.11
CA LEU A 357 -19.15 17.69 -5.99
C LEU A 357 -18.39 18.96 -6.40
N PRO A 358 -17.79 19.70 -5.46
CA PRO A 358 -17.72 19.49 -4.01
C PRO A 358 -19.09 19.59 -3.31
N PRO A 359 -19.19 19.20 -2.01
CA PRO A 359 -20.43 19.27 -1.26
C PRO A 359 -20.97 20.71 -1.17
N ALA A 360 -22.27 20.87 -1.31
CA ALA A 360 -22.96 22.14 -1.25
C ALA A 360 -24.01 22.14 -0.15
N ARG A 361 -24.35 23.32 0.39
CA ARG A 361 -25.45 23.53 1.34
C ARG A 361 -26.76 23.90 0.66
N VAL A 362 -26.70 24.36 -0.58
CA VAL A 362 -27.87 24.75 -1.36
C VAL A 362 -27.94 23.92 -2.63
N ALA A 363 -29.07 23.29 -2.86
CA ALA A 363 -29.30 22.50 -4.04
C ALA A 363 -29.47 23.39 -5.29
N PHE A 364 -28.73 23.07 -6.35
CA PHE A 364 -28.82 23.84 -7.61
C PHE A 364 -30.14 23.62 -8.35
N THR A 365 -30.86 22.52 -8.05
CA THR A 365 -32.10 22.15 -8.76
C THR A 365 -33.36 22.84 -8.22
N ASN A 366 -33.43 23.10 -6.91
CA ASN A 366 -34.64 23.55 -6.21
C ASN A 366 -34.37 24.63 -5.17
N ALA A 367 -33.11 25.04 -5.01
CA ALA A 367 -32.64 26.02 -4.01
C ALA A 367 -32.95 25.63 -2.54
N HIS A 368 -33.24 24.38 -2.25
CA HIS A 368 -33.35 23.90 -0.85
C HIS A 368 -31.99 24.07 -0.14
N GLN A 369 -32.06 24.53 1.09
CA GLN A 369 -30.89 24.82 1.90
C GLN A 369 -30.80 23.85 3.08
N ASP A 370 -29.56 23.34 3.31
CA ASP A 370 -29.21 22.49 4.45
C ASP A 370 -30.03 21.16 4.58
N ASP A 371 -30.60 20.69 3.47
CA ASP A 371 -31.34 19.43 3.37
C ASP A 371 -30.60 18.42 2.49
N MET A 372 -29.39 18.07 2.91
CA MET A 372 -28.46 17.22 2.18
C MET A 372 -28.09 15.98 3.00
N ASP A 373 -27.92 14.86 2.30
CA ASP A 373 -27.27 13.66 2.85
C ASP A 373 -25.80 13.60 2.41
N PRO A 374 -24.90 13.07 3.24
CA PRO A 374 -23.54 12.75 2.84
C PRO A 374 -23.54 11.74 1.67
N ALA A 375 -22.68 11.95 0.70
CA ALA A 375 -22.55 11.09 -0.47
C ALA A 375 -21.07 10.63 -0.62
N PRO A 376 -20.71 9.43 -0.12
CA PRO A 376 -19.38 8.87 -0.31
C PRO A 376 -19.13 8.55 -1.78
N MET A 377 -18.08 9.12 -2.37
CA MET A 377 -17.79 9.00 -3.80
C MET A 377 -16.47 8.30 -4.11
N ALA A 378 -15.64 8.03 -3.10
CA ALA A 378 -14.31 7.44 -3.28
C ALA A 378 -14.32 6.09 -4.03
N ASP A 379 -15.41 5.31 -3.89
CA ASP A 379 -15.56 3.99 -4.49
C ASP A 379 -16.58 3.97 -5.65
N VAL A 380 -17.05 5.14 -6.08
CA VAL A 380 -17.94 5.27 -7.24
C VAL A 380 -17.11 5.48 -8.50
N GLU A 381 -17.33 4.64 -9.49
CA GLU A 381 -16.70 4.77 -10.80
C GLU A 381 -17.24 5.97 -11.59
N ALA A 382 -16.45 6.42 -12.55
CA ALA A 382 -16.84 7.53 -13.42
C ALA A 382 -16.41 7.30 -14.87
N THR A 383 -16.94 8.12 -15.75
CA THR A 383 -16.60 8.16 -17.18
C THR A 383 -15.98 9.51 -17.53
N ILE A 384 -14.92 9.51 -18.33
CA ILE A 384 -14.29 10.73 -18.83
C ILE A 384 -15.22 11.40 -19.85
N ALA A 385 -15.79 12.54 -19.49
CA ALA A 385 -16.65 13.32 -20.37
C ALA A 385 -15.83 14.17 -21.38
N THR A 386 -14.71 14.71 -20.92
CA THR A 386 -13.71 15.43 -21.72
C THR A 386 -12.40 15.52 -20.93
N PHE A 387 -11.30 15.82 -21.60
CA PHE A 387 -10.01 16.03 -20.92
C PHE A 387 -9.14 17.04 -21.67
N THR A 388 -8.12 17.53 -21.00
CA THR A 388 -7.06 18.38 -21.55
C THR A 388 -5.70 17.93 -21.02
N VAL A 389 -4.65 18.23 -21.77
CA VAL A 389 -3.27 17.92 -21.44
C VAL A 389 -2.50 19.23 -21.19
N ASP A 390 -2.11 19.47 -19.93
CA ASP A 390 -1.33 20.64 -19.55
C ASP A 390 0.15 20.29 -19.47
N ARG A 391 0.90 20.66 -20.52
CA ARG A 391 2.35 20.45 -20.62
C ARG A 391 3.16 21.50 -19.86
N MET A 392 2.52 22.55 -19.37
CA MET A 392 3.17 23.64 -18.63
C MET A 392 2.81 23.60 -17.13
N ALA A 393 2.08 22.58 -16.67
CA ALA A 393 1.72 22.46 -15.27
C ALA A 393 2.97 22.35 -14.38
N TYR A 394 2.91 22.94 -13.19
CA TYR A 394 3.91 22.71 -12.15
C TYR A 394 3.72 21.30 -11.59
N SER A 395 4.49 20.34 -12.10
CA SER A 395 4.44 18.94 -11.72
C SER A 395 5.84 18.32 -11.76
N PRO A 396 6.17 17.40 -10.84
CA PRO A 396 7.38 16.56 -10.94
C PRO A 396 7.37 15.62 -12.15
N SER A 397 6.21 15.40 -12.77
CA SER A 397 6.03 14.52 -13.94
C SER A 397 5.04 15.12 -14.94
N PRO A 398 5.40 16.20 -15.67
CA PRO A 398 4.57 16.73 -16.74
C PRO A 398 4.56 15.79 -17.96
N PRO A 399 3.47 15.81 -18.77
CA PRO A 399 2.28 16.65 -18.66
C PRO A 399 1.30 16.14 -17.59
N ILE A 400 0.42 17.05 -17.10
CA ILE A 400 -0.75 16.65 -16.34
C ILE A 400 -1.91 16.45 -17.29
N VAL A 401 -2.58 15.29 -17.20
CA VAL A 401 -3.87 15.05 -17.84
C VAL A 401 -4.97 15.43 -16.86
N PHE A 402 -5.85 16.34 -17.26
CA PHE A 402 -6.93 16.85 -16.42
C PHE A 402 -8.27 16.56 -17.08
N GLY A 403 -9.10 15.75 -16.44
CA GLY A 403 -10.38 15.29 -16.95
C GLY A 403 -11.58 15.94 -16.28
N ILE A 404 -12.71 15.96 -16.99
CA ILE A 404 -14.03 16.15 -16.42
C ILE A 404 -14.69 14.79 -16.35
N LEU A 405 -15.06 14.36 -15.15
CA LEU A 405 -15.58 13.05 -14.86
C LEU A 405 -17.09 13.10 -14.56
N ASP A 406 -17.85 12.22 -15.20
CA ASP A 406 -19.25 11.95 -14.88
C ASP A 406 -19.35 10.68 -14.04
N PHE A 407 -19.78 10.82 -12.79
CA PHE A 407 -19.89 9.71 -11.85
C PHE A 407 -21.16 8.89 -12.06
N ASP A 408 -21.08 7.60 -11.83
CA ASP A 408 -22.24 6.72 -11.82
C ASP A 408 -23.24 7.17 -10.74
N GLY A 409 -24.52 7.23 -11.10
CA GLY A 409 -25.55 7.76 -10.20
C GLY A 409 -25.57 9.29 -10.06
N GLY A 410 -24.79 10.01 -10.89
CA GLY A 410 -24.77 11.47 -11.02
C GLY A 410 -23.57 12.15 -10.39
N GLY A 411 -23.48 13.44 -10.62
CA GLY A 411 -22.36 14.29 -10.21
C GLY A 411 -21.29 14.39 -11.29
N ARG A 412 -20.70 15.60 -11.40
CA ARG A 412 -19.60 15.90 -12.32
C ARG A 412 -18.49 16.61 -11.58
N PHE A 413 -17.25 16.16 -11.78
CA PHE A 413 -16.11 16.75 -11.08
C PHE A 413 -14.87 16.83 -11.99
N PRO A 414 -14.15 17.97 -11.98
CA PRO A 414 -12.86 18.13 -12.64
C PRO A 414 -11.75 17.50 -11.80
N CYS A 415 -10.93 16.64 -12.40
CA CYS A 415 -9.93 15.85 -11.68
C CYS A 415 -8.66 15.62 -12.49
N GLU A 416 -7.51 15.60 -11.84
CA GLU A 416 -6.29 15.08 -12.45
C GLU A 416 -6.38 13.57 -12.63
N LEU A 417 -5.83 13.07 -13.76
CA LEU A 417 -5.60 11.65 -13.97
C LEU A 417 -4.16 11.30 -13.58
N THR A 418 -3.97 10.09 -13.09
CA THR A 418 -2.65 9.54 -12.72
C THR A 418 -2.50 8.12 -13.25
N ASP A 419 -1.28 7.56 -13.16
CA ASP A 419 -0.96 6.21 -13.63
C ASP A 419 -1.28 5.98 -15.14
N CYS A 420 -1.22 7.03 -15.95
CA CYS A 420 -1.49 6.99 -17.39
C CYS A 420 -0.59 7.96 -18.15
N SER A 421 -0.36 7.69 -19.42
CA SER A 421 0.18 8.67 -20.38
C SER A 421 -0.96 9.42 -21.07
N GLU A 422 -0.64 10.53 -21.75
CA GLU A 422 -1.63 11.28 -22.52
C GLU A 422 -2.26 10.48 -23.66
N ASP A 423 -1.52 9.50 -24.20
CA ASP A 423 -1.95 8.63 -25.30
C ASP A 423 -2.90 7.52 -24.84
N ASP A 424 -2.93 7.22 -23.53
CA ASP A 424 -3.80 6.17 -22.97
C ASP A 424 -5.24 6.66 -22.74
N VAL A 425 -5.46 8.00 -22.69
CA VAL A 425 -6.70 8.60 -22.21
C VAL A 425 -7.62 8.98 -23.37
N HIS A 426 -8.88 8.51 -23.32
CA HIS A 426 -9.90 8.82 -24.31
C HIS A 426 -11.21 9.25 -23.65
N ILE A 427 -11.99 10.07 -24.37
CA ILE A 427 -13.37 10.38 -23.97
C ILE A 427 -14.19 9.10 -23.97
N GLY A 428 -14.90 8.84 -22.88
CA GLY A 428 -15.68 7.63 -22.68
C GLY A 428 -14.96 6.54 -21.89
N ASP A 429 -13.65 6.68 -21.62
CA ASP A 429 -12.92 5.72 -20.78
C ASP A 429 -13.46 5.74 -19.33
N ARG A 430 -13.48 4.55 -18.74
CA ARG A 430 -13.89 4.34 -17.35
C ARG A 430 -12.73 4.58 -16.41
N VAL A 431 -13.02 5.20 -15.28
CA VAL A 431 -12.03 5.54 -14.25
C VAL A 431 -12.55 5.21 -12.85
N GLU A 432 -11.62 4.96 -11.96
CA GLU A 432 -11.85 4.90 -10.51
C GLU A 432 -11.04 5.97 -9.80
N MET A 433 -11.50 6.37 -8.61
CA MET A 433 -10.77 7.33 -7.78
C MET A 433 -9.65 6.65 -7.00
N THR A 434 -8.50 7.33 -6.87
CA THR A 434 -7.35 6.90 -6.10
C THR A 434 -6.81 8.06 -5.25
N PHE A 435 -6.39 7.75 -4.01
CA PHE A 435 -5.92 8.76 -3.06
C PHE A 435 -4.45 9.10 -3.30
N ARG A 436 -4.12 10.38 -3.49
CA ARG A 436 -2.80 10.84 -3.95
C ARG A 436 -2.31 12.11 -3.26
N VAL A 437 -1.05 12.43 -3.45
CA VAL A 437 -0.45 13.71 -3.10
C VAL A 437 -0.59 14.64 -4.32
N LEU A 438 -1.34 15.74 -4.20
CA LEU A 438 -1.41 16.77 -5.25
C LEU A 438 -0.15 17.62 -5.32
N GLY A 439 0.57 17.76 -4.23
CA GLY A 439 1.80 18.53 -4.12
C GLY A 439 2.29 18.62 -2.69
N THR A 440 3.54 19.03 -2.53
CA THR A 440 4.19 19.22 -1.22
C THR A 440 4.81 20.61 -1.17
N GLN A 441 4.36 21.45 -0.23
CA GLN A 441 4.90 22.80 -0.02
C GLN A 441 5.33 22.95 1.44
N ASP A 442 6.50 23.47 1.70
CA ASP A 442 7.09 23.59 3.03
C ASP A 442 7.11 22.26 3.81
N GLY A 443 7.27 21.13 3.13
CA GLY A 443 7.21 19.80 3.73
C GLY A 443 5.81 19.33 4.13
N ILE A 444 4.74 20.05 3.73
CA ILE A 444 3.35 19.69 3.99
C ILE A 444 2.74 19.06 2.74
N HIS A 445 2.33 17.80 2.84
CA HIS A 445 1.64 17.11 1.76
C HIS A 445 0.18 17.57 1.65
N ASN A 446 -0.22 17.91 0.43
CA ASN A 446 -1.59 18.22 0.09
C ASN A 446 -2.25 16.98 -0.52
N TYR A 447 -2.86 16.13 0.31
CA TYR A 447 -3.57 14.94 -0.16
C TYR A 447 -4.91 15.30 -0.78
N PHE A 448 -5.26 14.60 -1.85
CA PHE A 448 -6.60 14.58 -2.44
C PHE A 448 -6.77 13.36 -3.36
N TRP A 449 -7.86 13.31 -4.07
CA TRP A 449 -8.22 12.23 -4.99
C TRP A 449 -7.88 12.61 -6.42
N LYS A 450 -7.30 11.66 -7.15
CA LYS A 450 -7.10 11.68 -8.60
C LYS A 450 -7.86 10.51 -9.22
N ALA A 451 -7.99 10.51 -10.52
CA ALA A 451 -8.58 9.39 -11.24
C ALA A 451 -7.50 8.54 -11.90
N ARG A 452 -7.70 7.24 -11.98
CA ARG A 452 -6.91 6.32 -12.81
C ARG A 452 -7.82 5.49 -13.71
N LEU A 453 -7.29 5.12 -14.88
CA LEU A 453 -8.03 4.31 -15.83
C LEU A 453 -8.34 2.92 -15.22
N LEU A 454 -9.55 2.45 -15.43
CA LEU A 454 -9.87 1.04 -15.20
C LEU A 454 -9.27 0.19 -16.33
N PRO A 455 -8.84 -1.06 -16.03
CA PRO A 455 -8.46 -1.99 -17.08
C PRO A 455 -9.58 -2.09 -18.11
N LYS A 456 -9.23 -2.00 -19.41
CA LYS A 456 -10.21 -2.25 -20.47
C LYS A 456 -10.60 -3.72 -20.34
N GLY A 457 -11.89 -3.97 -20.02
CA GLY A 457 -12.42 -5.33 -20.00
C GLY A 457 -12.27 -5.97 -21.39
N ASP A 458 -11.90 -7.24 -21.40
CA ASP A 458 -11.89 -8.06 -22.63
C ASP A 458 -13.31 -8.27 -23.17
#